data_c07bd677a2c84cbf34c4a5403d155f07
#
_entry.id   c07bd677a2c84cbf34c4a5403d155f07
#
_cell.length_a   1.000
_cell.length_b   1.000
_cell.length_c   1.000
_cell.angle_alpha   90.00
_cell.angle_beta   90.00
_cell.angle_gamma   90.00
#
_symmetry.space_group_name_H-M   'P 1'
#
loop_
_entity.id
_entity.type
_entity.pdbx_description
1 polymer ?
#
loop_
_entity_poly.entity_id
_entity_poly.type
_entity_poly.pdbx_seq_one_letter_code
_entity_poly.pdbx_strand_id
1 'polypeptide(L)'
;RTRFDFSHGQAMTAEEIAKVEALVNEKIAEDIAVVTDIMSIEDAKKSGAMALFGEKYGDTVRVVSMGDFSKELCGGTHVKHTGEIGYFKILSESGVAAGVRRIEALTGANVMAYYQAMEENFNKAAAAAKAAPAALTEKIQHMQAELKALNAENESLKAKMAQSALGNVMDQAVEVKGTKLLATSVDGVDMNGLRDLGDQLKDKLGEGVVVLLSAQDGKVNMIAMATDGAVKAGAHAGNLIKGIAALVGGGGGGRPNMAQAGGKNPAGIPAAIAEASKVLEGQLA
;
A
#
# COMPACT_ATOMS: atom_id res chain seq x y z
N ARG A 1 7.59 -15.50 -28.36
CA ARG A 1 7.89 -15.79 -26.95
C ARG A 1 8.55 -17.15 -26.86
N THR A 2 9.68 -17.24 -26.18
CA THR A 2 10.47 -18.45 -26.00
C THR A 2 10.42 -18.85 -24.52
N ARG A 3 10.43 -20.15 -24.25
CA ARG A 3 10.56 -20.71 -22.89
C ARG A 3 11.74 -21.67 -22.84
N PHE A 4 12.49 -21.62 -21.76
CA PHE A 4 13.62 -22.51 -21.52
C PHE A 4 13.59 -22.98 -20.06
N ASP A 5 13.50 -24.28 -19.87
CA ASP A 5 13.50 -24.95 -18.55
C ASP A 5 14.89 -25.51 -18.29
N PHE A 6 15.41 -25.29 -17.07
CA PHE A 6 16.75 -25.73 -16.70
C PHE A 6 16.82 -26.13 -15.24
N SER A 7 17.76 -27.00 -14.91
CA SER A 7 17.96 -27.46 -13.53
C SER A 7 18.77 -26.43 -12.76
N HIS A 8 18.17 -25.85 -11.70
CA HIS A 8 18.84 -24.90 -10.81
C HIS A 8 18.14 -24.89 -9.45
N GLY A 9 18.95 -24.90 -8.37
CA GLY A 9 18.44 -25.09 -7.01
C GLY A 9 17.77 -23.88 -6.36
N GLN A 10 17.97 -22.67 -6.92
CA GLN A 10 17.46 -21.41 -6.36
C GLN A 10 17.00 -20.44 -7.47
N ALA A 11 16.32 -19.36 -7.08
CA ALA A 11 15.99 -18.28 -8.02
C ALA A 11 17.25 -17.60 -8.53
N MET A 12 17.29 -17.28 -9.80
CA MET A 12 18.39 -16.47 -10.38
C MET A 12 18.32 -15.04 -9.84
N THR A 13 19.47 -14.48 -9.53
CA THR A 13 19.60 -13.07 -9.18
C THR A 13 19.44 -12.18 -10.41
N ALA A 14 19.11 -10.90 -10.19
CA ALA A 14 19.05 -9.92 -11.27
C ALA A 14 20.37 -9.81 -12.05
N GLU A 15 21.52 -9.96 -11.35
CA GLU A 15 22.83 -9.94 -11.98
C GLU A 15 23.09 -11.17 -12.86
N GLU A 16 22.67 -12.35 -12.43
CA GLU A 16 22.78 -13.59 -13.23
C GLU A 16 21.92 -13.50 -14.48
N ILE A 17 20.68 -13.02 -14.34
CA ILE A 17 19.77 -12.79 -15.48
C ILE A 17 20.40 -11.80 -16.46
N ALA A 18 20.95 -10.69 -15.98
CA ALA A 18 21.59 -9.68 -16.84
C ALA A 18 22.84 -10.25 -17.55
N LYS A 19 23.64 -11.08 -16.88
CA LYS A 19 24.80 -11.74 -17.49
C LYS A 19 24.41 -12.72 -18.58
N VAL A 20 23.37 -13.54 -18.35
CA VAL A 20 22.86 -14.48 -19.35
C VAL A 20 22.33 -13.72 -20.55
N GLU A 21 21.54 -12.67 -20.32
CA GLU A 21 20.97 -11.83 -21.38
C GLU A 21 22.07 -11.16 -22.23
N ALA A 22 23.09 -10.62 -21.57
CA ALA A 22 24.23 -9.99 -22.22
C ALA A 22 25.01 -11.00 -23.08
N LEU A 23 25.32 -12.19 -22.53
CA LEU A 23 26.02 -13.25 -23.26
C LEU A 23 25.26 -13.72 -24.49
N VAL A 24 23.94 -13.95 -24.35
CA VAL A 24 23.12 -14.37 -25.50
C VAL A 24 23.10 -13.29 -26.59
N ASN A 25 22.95 -12.02 -26.22
CA ASN A 25 22.99 -10.92 -27.19
C ASN A 25 24.36 -10.73 -27.82
N GLU A 26 25.46 -10.98 -27.10
CA GLU A 26 26.80 -11.00 -27.64
C GLU A 26 26.93 -12.06 -28.74
N LYS A 27 26.49 -13.31 -28.49
CA LYS A 27 26.56 -14.40 -29.47
C LYS A 27 25.62 -14.19 -30.66
N ILE A 28 24.52 -13.48 -30.46
CA ILE A 28 23.67 -13.02 -31.58
C ILE A 28 24.42 -11.98 -32.44
N ALA A 29 25.05 -11.00 -31.81
CA ALA A 29 25.78 -9.93 -32.52
C ALA A 29 27.03 -10.42 -33.25
N GLU A 30 27.66 -11.52 -32.82
CA GLU A 30 28.78 -12.17 -33.50
C GLU A 30 28.38 -12.79 -34.85
N ASP A 31 27.07 -12.93 -35.13
CA ASP A 31 26.51 -13.49 -36.38
C ASP A 31 27.13 -14.86 -36.74
N ILE A 32 27.23 -15.74 -35.76
CA ILE A 32 27.88 -17.05 -35.88
C ILE A 32 27.07 -17.93 -36.83
N ALA A 33 27.76 -18.56 -37.79
CA ALA A 33 27.12 -19.55 -38.68
C ALA A 33 26.62 -20.76 -37.87
N VAL A 34 25.36 -21.16 -38.13
CA VAL A 34 24.74 -22.34 -37.54
C VAL A 34 24.87 -23.51 -38.51
N VAL A 35 25.79 -24.41 -38.20
CA VAL A 35 26.13 -25.55 -39.04
C VAL A 35 25.43 -26.81 -38.52
N THR A 36 24.90 -27.59 -39.46
CA THR A 36 24.24 -28.87 -39.12
C THR A 36 24.94 -30.01 -39.84
N ASP A 37 25.46 -30.95 -39.09
CA ASP A 37 26.12 -32.15 -39.56
C ASP A 37 25.33 -33.39 -39.17
N ILE A 38 25.32 -34.40 -40.07
CA ILE A 38 24.74 -35.72 -39.78
C ILE A 38 25.88 -36.71 -39.64
N MET A 39 25.95 -37.37 -38.50
CA MET A 39 27.03 -38.30 -38.14
C MET A 39 26.56 -39.44 -37.23
N SER A 40 27.43 -40.40 -36.99
CA SER A 40 27.14 -41.45 -36.01
C SER A 40 27.03 -40.88 -34.59
N ILE A 41 26.24 -41.51 -33.71
CA ILE A 41 26.14 -41.11 -32.30
C ILE A 41 27.50 -41.16 -31.60
N GLU A 42 28.38 -42.12 -32.01
CA GLU A 42 29.72 -42.23 -31.45
C GLU A 42 30.64 -41.05 -31.83
N ASP A 43 30.59 -40.64 -33.09
CA ASP A 43 31.35 -39.49 -33.58
C ASP A 43 30.85 -38.18 -33.01
N ALA A 44 29.52 -38.04 -32.87
CA ALA A 44 28.91 -36.90 -32.21
C ALA A 44 29.41 -36.74 -30.71
N LYS A 45 29.42 -37.84 -29.97
CA LYS A 45 29.95 -37.85 -28.59
C LYS A 45 31.44 -37.49 -28.57
N LYS A 46 32.25 -38.06 -29.48
CA LYS A 46 33.68 -37.73 -29.62
C LYS A 46 33.91 -36.26 -29.97
N SER A 47 33.01 -35.64 -30.73
CA SER A 47 33.10 -34.25 -31.11
C SER A 47 32.74 -33.28 -29.94
N GLY A 48 32.32 -33.79 -28.79
CA GLY A 48 31.93 -32.99 -27.64
C GLY A 48 30.51 -32.47 -27.71
N ALA A 49 29.66 -33.00 -28.60
CA ALA A 49 28.26 -32.58 -28.71
C ALA A 49 27.46 -32.96 -27.45
N MET A 50 26.72 -31.99 -26.89
CA MET A 50 25.86 -32.19 -25.73
C MET A 50 24.58 -32.89 -26.13
N ALA A 51 24.17 -33.89 -25.34
CA ALA A 51 22.92 -34.63 -25.48
C ALA A 51 22.00 -34.24 -24.29
N LEU A 52 21.21 -33.19 -24.46
CA LEU A 52 20.48 -32.58 -23.33
C LEU A 52 19.11 -33.23 -23.05
N PHE A 53 18.53 -33.90 -24.03
CA PHE A 53 17.15 -34.35 -23.94
C PHE A 53 17.07 -35.88 -23.74
N GLY A 54 17.41 -36.49 -22.75
CA GLY A 54 17.19 -37.92 -22.35
C GLY A 54 16.55 -38.88 -23.37
N GLU A 55 16.58 -38.51 -24.65
CA GLU A 55 15.97 -39.25 -25.78
C GLU A 55 16.83 -40.49 -26.15
N LYS A 56 16.18 -41.53 -26.63
CA LYS A 56 16.87 -42.65 -27.26
C LYS A 56 17.30 -42.22 -28.66
N TYR A 57 18.54 -41.80 -28.78
CA TYR A 57 19.12 -41.42 -30.07
C TYR A 57 19.34 -42.67 -30.90
N GLY A 58 19.03 -42.58 -32.18
CA GLY A 58 19.38 -43.62 -33.15
C GLY A 58 20.88 -43.67 -33.47
N ASP A 59 21.28 -44.61 -34.32
CA ASP A 59 22.69 -44.78 -34.73
C ASP A 59 23.22 -43.53 -35.46
N THR A 60 22.35 -42.74 -36.07
CA THR A 60 22.67 -41.51 -36.79
C THR A 60 21.96 -40.35 -36.14
N VAL A 61 22.68 -39.26 -35.90
CA VAL A 61 22.19 -38.06 -35.20
C VAL A 61 22.53 -36.80 -35.96
N ARG A 62 21.75 -35.76 -35.71
CA ARG A 62 21.97 -34.41 -36.24
C ARG A 62 22.68 -33.58 -35.15
N VAL A 63 23.86 -33.09 -35.45
CA VAL A 63 24.66 -32.21 -34.58
C VAL A 63 24.53 -30.79 -35.14
N VAL A 64 24.13 -29.86 -34.26
CA VAL A 64 24.03 -28.44 -34.56
C VAL A 64 25.14 -27.70 -33.83
N SER A 65 25.95 -26.94 -34.56
CA SER A 65 27.10 -26.21 -34.02
C SER A 65 26.99 -24.72 -34.32
N MET A 66 27.37 -23.90 -33.32
CA MET A 66 27.46 -22.44 -33.40
C MET A 66 28.91 -22.07 -33.06
N GLY A 67 29.80 -22.17 -34.07
CA GLY A 67 31.24 -22.06 -33.88
C GLY A 67 31.73 -23.01 -32.77
N ASP A 68 32.64 -22.53 -31.94
CA ASP A 68 33.13 -23.26 -30.76
C ASP A 68 32.30 -23.00 -29.51
N PHE A 69 31.27 -22.12 -29.60
CA PHE A 69 30.45 -21.71 -28.45
C PHE A 69 29.44 -22.77 -28.02
N SER A 70 28.74 -23.39 -28.99
CA SER A 70 27.73 -24.40 -28.71
C SER A 70 27.76 -25.51 -29.74
N LYS A 71 27.64 -26.76 -29.27
CA LYS A 71 27.50 -27.94 -30.10
C LYS A 71 26.57 -28.93 -29.39
N GLU A 72 25.44 -29.24 -29.99
CA GLU A 72 24.43 -30.09 -29.36
C GLU A 72 23.68 -30.99 -30.37
N LEU A 73 23.11 -32.08 -29.88
CA LEU A 73 22.22 -32.92 -30.62
C LEU A 73 20.85 -32.27 -30.68
N CYS A 74 20.40 -31.87 -31.86
CA CYS A 74 19.11 -31.23 -32.01
C CYS A 74 18.45 -31.57 -33.35
N GLY A 75 17.20 -32.10 -33.28
CA GLY A 75 16.37 -32.41 -34.44
C GLY A 75 15.52 -31.24 -34.95
N GLY A 76 15.53 -30.09 -34.25
CA GLY A 76 14.71 -28.93 -34.57
C GLY A 76 15.14 -28.15 -35.83
N THR A 77 14.39 -27.13 -36.17
CA THR A 77 14.74 -26.15 -37.19
C THR A 77 15.51 -25.00 -36.58
N HIS A 78 16.54 -24.52 -37.31
CA HIS A 78 17.43 -23.47 -36.83
C HIS A 78 17.55 -22.37 -37.88
N VAL A 79 17.90 -21.18 -37.42
CA VAL A 79 18.37 -20.08 -38.29
C VAL A 79 19.71 -20.47 -38.91
N LYS A 80 20.11 -19.81 -39.97
CA LYS A 80 21.41 -20.05 -40.63
C LYS A 80 22.56 -19.34 -39.90
N HIS A 81 22.25 -18.22 -39.28
CA HIS A 81 23.19 -17.39 -38.53
C HIS A 81 22.53 -16.90 -37.26
N THR A 82 23.30 -16.76 -36.16
CA THR A 82 22.76 -16.29 -34.87
C THR A 82 22.21 -14.87 -34.95
N GLY A 83 22.74 -14.03 -35.85
CA GLY A 83 22.25 -12.67 -36.11
C GLY A 83 20.81 -12.60 -36.57
N GLU A 84 20.28 -13.64 -37.25
CA GLU A 84 18.89 -13.71 -37.67
C GLU A 84 17.89 -13.74 -36.50
N ILE A 85 18.32 -14.12 -35.31
CA ILE A 85 17.49 -14.15 -34.10
C ILE A 85 17.08 -12.73 -33.67
N GLY A 86 17.95 -11.74 -33.94
CA GLY A 86 17.79 -10.36 -33.46
C GLY A 86 17.99 -10.25 -31.95
N TYR A 87 17.51 -9.17 -31.37
CA TYR A 87 17.66 -8.94 -29.92
C TYR A 87 16.94 -10.02 -29.11
N PHE A 88 17.56 -10.35 -27.96
CA PHE A 88 17.02 -11.26 -26.95
C PHE A 88 16.75 -10.50 -25.66
N LYS A 89 15.59 -10.73 -25.03
CA LYS A 89 15.21 -10.12 -23.75
C LYS A 89 14.53 -11.14 -22.85
N ILE A 90 15.07 -11.35 -21.66
CA ILE A 90 14.42 -12.16 -20.61
C ILE A 90 13.31 -11.33 -19.97
N LEU A 91 12.09 -11.87 -19.97
CA LEU A 91 10.93 -11.24 -19.34
C LEU A 91 10.74 -11.67 -17.89
N SER A 92 10.95 -12.96 -17.62
CA SER A 92 10.75 -13.54 -16.29
C SER A 92 11.58 -14.78 -16.11
N GLU A 93 11.87 -15.08 -14.84
CA GLU A 93 12.46 -16.31 -14.36
C GLU A 93 11.61 -16.80 -13.17
N SER A 94 11.25 -18.08 -13.16
CA SER A 94 10.38 -18.65 -12.12
C SER A 94 10.63 -20.13 -11.90
N GLY A 95 10.25 -20.65 -10.70
CA GLY A 95 10.24 -22.07 -10.43
C GLY A 95 9.02 -22.75 -11.06
N VAL A 96 9.22 -23.92 -11.67
CA VAL A 96 8.13 -24.73 -12.23
C VAL A 96 8.01 -26.10 -11.56
N ALA A 97 9.10 -26.60 -10.97
CA ALA A 97 9.12 -27.82 -10.16
C ALA A 97 10.30 -27.74 -9.17
N ALA A 98 10.41 -28.70 -8.26
CA ALA A 98 11.55 -28.79 -7.37
C ALA A 98 12.85 -28.93 -8.16
N GLY A 99 13.77 -27.94 -7.98
CA GLY A 99 15.04 -27.91 -8.69
C GLY A 99 14.96 -27.58 -10.18
N VAL A 100 13.81 -27.16 -10.70
CA VAL A 100 13.62 -26.78 -12.10
C VAL A 100 13.13 -25.33 -12.20
N ARG A 101 13.85 -24.53 -12.96
CA ARG A 101 13.55 -23.12 -13.23
C ARG A 101 13.18 -22.92 -14.69
N ARG A 102 12.39 -21.87 -14.97
CA ARG A 102 11.93 -21.49 -16.31
C ARG A 102 12.28 -20.04 -16.59
N ILE A 103 12.91 -19.81 -17.72
CA ILE A 103 13.06 -18.48 -18.31
C ILE A 103 11.99 -18.32 -19.39
N GLU A 104 11.32 -17.19 -19.41
CA GLU A 104 10.51 -16.73 -20.54
C GLU A 104 11.19 -15.52 -21.17
N ALA A 105 11.35 -15.56 -22.50
CA ALA A 105 12.07 -14.53 -23.24
C ALA A 105 11.37 -14.14 -24.53
N LEU A 106 11.79 -13.00 -25.06
CA LEU A 106 11.43 -12.49 -26.39
C LEU A 106 12.65 -12.45 -27.28
N THR A 107 12.42 -12.55 -28.61
CA THR A 107 13.46 -12.37 -29.63
C THR A 107 12.96 -11.46 -30.76
N GLY A 108 13.90 -10.85 -31.47
CA GLY A 108 13.64 -10.08 -32.71
C GLY A 108 12.70 -8.90 -32.47
N ALA A 109 11.77 -8.72 -33.42
CA ALA A 109 10.82 -7.60 -33.43
C ALA A 109 9.98 -7.49 -32.13
N ASN A 110 9.71 -8.61 -31.43
CA ASN A 110 8.94 -8.58 -30.21
C ASN A 110 9.70 -7.87 -29.06
N VAL A 111 11.03 -7.87 -29.07
CA VAL A 111 11.84 -7.13 -28.10
C VAL A 111 11.68 -5.62 -28.33
N MET A 112 11.69 -5.18 -29.60
CA MET A 112 11.48 -3.77 -29.93
C MET A 112 10.08 -3.30 -29.54
N ALA A 113 9.06 -4.11 -29.82
CA ALA A 113 7.68 -3.81 -29.39
C ALA A 113 7.55 -3.71 -27.86
N TYR A 114 8.25 -4.57 -27.13
CA TYR A 114 8.31 -4.53 -25.67
C TYR A 114 8.92 -3.21 -25.13
N TYR A 115 10.05 -2.78 -25.70
CA TYR A 115 10.68 -1.53 -25.30
C TYR A 115 9.87 -0.29 -25.69
N GLN A 116 9.22 -0.31 -26.87
CA GLN A 116 8.31 0.76 -27.29
C GLN A 116 7.13 0.91 -26.29
N ALA A 117 6.54 -0.22 -25.88
CA ALA A 117 5.47 -0.18 -24.90
C ALA A 117 5.95 0.32 -23.52
N MET A 118 7.16 -0.03 -23.10
CA MET A 118 7.78 0.52 -21.89
C MET A 118 7.99 2.03 -21.99
N GLU A 119 8.55 2.51 -23.09
CA GLU A 119 8.78 3.93 -23.34
C GLU A 119 7.46 4.72 -23.32
N GLU A 120 6.43 4.19 -23.99
CA GLU A 120 5.11 4.81 -23.96
C GLU A 120 4.52 4.91 -22.57
N ASN A 121 4.62 3.85 -21.76
CA ASN A 121 4.16 3.87 -20.37
C ASN A 121 4.97 4.84 -19.50
N PHE A 122 6.28 4.91 -19.71
CA PHE A 122 7.14 5.86 -19.02
C PHE A 122 6.78 7.31 -19.36
N ASN A 123 6.54 7.60 -20.65
CA ASN A 123 6.10 8.92 -21.10
C ASN A 123 4.71 9.29 -20.54
N LYS A 124 3.77 8.34 -20.47
CA LYS A 124 2.46 8.54 -19.83
C LYS A 124 2.60 8.86 -18.34
N ALA A 125 3.47 8.16 -17.63
CA ALA A 125 3.73 8.44 -16.21
C ALA A 125 4.35 9.83 -15.99
N ALA A 126 5.31 10.22 -16.82
CA ALA A 126 5.91 11.55 -16.80
C ALA A 126 4.87 12.66 -17.08
N ALA A 127 4.01 12.46 -18.07
CA ALA A 127 2.93 13.39 -18.39
C ALA A 127 1.92 13.51 -17.23
N ALA A 128 1.54 12.41 -16.59
CA ALA A 128 0.65 12.40 -15.42
C ALA A 128 1.24 13.17 -14.24
N ALA A 129 2.56 13.07 -14.04
CA ALA A 129 3.29 13.83 -13.03
C ALA A 129 3.59 15.28 -13.46
N LYS A 130 3.21 15.68 -14.68
CA LYS A 130 3.54 17.00 -15.28
C LYS A 130 5.04 17.26 -15.26
N ALA A 131 5.85 16.29 -15.62
CA ALA A 131 7.31 16.34 -15.65
C ALA A 131 7.86 15.92 -17.01
N ALA A 132 9.04 16.38 -17.37
CA ALA A 132 9.81 15.76 -18.45
C ALA A 132 10.26 14.35 -18.01
N PRO A 133 10.36 13.38 -18.94
CA PRO A 133 10.76 12.00 -18.57
C PRO A 133 12.03 11.93 -17.73
N ALA A 134 13.06 12.69 -18.07
CA ALA A 134 14.33 12.74 -17.34
C ALA A 134 14.20 13.27 -15.90
N ALA A 135 13.21 14.12 -15.63
CA ALA A 135 12.97 14.73 -14.32
C ALA A 135 11.87 14.03 -13.51
N LEU A 136 11.35 12.89 -13.99
CA LEU A 136 10.21 12.21 -13.35
C LEU A 136 10.50 11.80 -11.91
N THR A 137 11.66 11.23 -11.64
CA THR A 137 12.06 10.78 -10.30
C THR A 137 12.10 11.93 -9.30
N GLU A 138 12.74 13.05 -9.68
CA GLU A 138 12.82 14.25 -8.84
C GLU A 138 11.43 14.85 -8.59
N LYS A 139 10.59 14.88 -9.63
CA LYS A 139 9.21 15.36 -9.50
C LYS A 139 8.40 14.52 -8.52
N ILE A 140 8.50 13.20 -8.59
CA ILE A 140 7.80 12.29 -7.66
C ILE A 140 8.30 12.51 -6.22
N GLN A 141 9.62 12.62 -6.02
CA GLN A 141 10.19 12.91 -4.69
C GLN A 141 9.69 14.25 -4.12
N HIS A 142 9.64 15.28 -4.97
CA HIS A 142 9.09 16.57 -4.57
C HIS A 142 7.61 16.48 -4.19
N MET A 143 6.79 15.82 -5.01
CA MET A 143 5.36 15.62 -4.71
C MET A 143 5.13 14.85 -3.40
N GLN A 144 5.96 13.84 -3.11
CA GLN A 144 5.89 13.12 -1.84
C GLN A 144 6.23 14.00 -0.63
N ALA A 145 7.27 14.83 -0.78
CA ALA A 145 7.66 15.78 0.28
C ALA A 145 6.56 16.84 0.52
N GLU A 146 5.98 17.38 -0.55
CA GLU A 146 4.89 18.35 -0.49
C GLU A 146 3.63 17.73 0.16
N LEU A 147 3.26 16.53 -0.22
CA LEU A 147 2.14 15.79 0.40
C LEU A 147 2.35 15.60 1.90
N LYS A 148 3.57 15.25 2.31
CA LYS A 148 3.92 15.10 3.74
C LYS A 148 3.81 16.43 4.48
N ALA A 149 4.29 17.53 3.89
CA ALA A 149 4.22 18.86 4.48
C ALA A 149 2.76 19.33 4.61
N LEU A 150 1.95 19.18 3.55
CA LEU A 150 0.53 19.54 3.57
C LEU A 150 -0.27 18.73 4.60
N ASN A 151 0.00 17.45 4.76
CA ASN A 151 -0.63 16.65 5.79
C ASN A 151 -0.27 17.14 7.20
N ALA A 152 1.00 17.46 7.45
CA ALA A 152 1.44 18.02 8.73
C ALA A 152 0.80 19.40 9.02
N GLU A 153 0.71 20.26 8.00
CA GLU A 153 0.03 21.55 8.12
C GLU A 153 -1.47 21.38 8.40
N ASN A 154 -2.13 20.46 7.71
CA ASN A 154 -3.54 20.15 7.94
C ASN A 154 -3.81 19.73 9.40
N GLU A 155 -2.99 18.82 9.93
CA GLU A 155 -3.11 18.41 11.33
C GLU A 155 -2.83 19.57 12.30
N SER A 156 -1.84 20.41 12.01
CA SER A 156 -1.57 21.62 12.79
C SER A 156 -2.73 22.63 12.79
N LEU A 157 -3.34 22.84 11.61
CA LEU A 157 -4.51 23.72 11.47
C LEU A 157 -5.73 23.16 12.22
N LYS A 158 -5.99 21.85 12.13
CA LYS A 158 -7.05 21.20 12.90
C LYS A 158 -6.84 21.37 14.41
N ALA A 159 -5.61 21.18 14.89
CA ALA A 159 -5.28 21.40 16.30
C ALA A 159 -5.49 22.85 16.74
N LYS A 160 -5.09 23.84 15.91
CA LYS A 160 -5.31 25.26 16.18
C LYS A 160 -6.81 25.62 16.20
N MET A 161 -7.60 25.07 15.28
CA MET A 161 -9.06 25.26 15.27
C MET A 161 -9.70 24.70 16.53
N ALA A 162 -9.32 23.49 16.95
CA ALA A 162 -9.77 22.88 18.20
C ALA A 162 -9.38 23.76 19.41
N GLN A 163 -8.16 24.28 19.44
CA GLN A 163 -7.68 25.14 20.54
C GLN A 163 -8.38 26.51 20.57
N SER A 164 -8.70 27.10 19.40
CA SER A 164 -9.46 28.35 19.30
C SER A 164 -10.91 28.18 19.78
N ALA A 165 -11.52 27.02 19.50
CA ALA A 165 -12.83 26.68 20.03
C ALA A 165 -12.85 26.58 21.58
N LEU A 166 -11.70 26.25 22.21
CA LEU A 166 -11.55 26.15 23.66
C LEU A 166 -11.65 27.49 24.42
N GLY A 167 -11.30 28.62 23.79
CA GLY A 167 -11.22 29.91 24.50
C GLY A 167 -12.57 30.41 25.04
N ASN A 168 -13.68 30.09 24.36
CA ASN A 168 -15.03 30.53 24.72
C ASN A 168 -15.90 29.45 25.37
N VAL A 169 -15.38 28.22 25.46
CA VAL A 169 -16.17 27.05 25.90
C VAL A 169 -16.22 26.94 27.43
N MET A 170 -15.17 27.34 28.11
CA MET A 170 -15.12 27.28 29.59
C MET A 170 -16.18 28.15 30.25
N ASP A 171 -16.58 29.28 29.64
CA ASP A 171 -17.62 30.18 30.15
C ASP A 171 -19.03 29.54 30.09
N GLN A 172 -19.18 28.42 29.34
CA GLN A 172 -20.44 27.68 29.24
C GLN A 172 -20.61 26.60 30.34
N ALA A 173 -19.64 26.45 31.22
CA ALA A 173 -19.73 25.50 32.32
C ALA A 173 -20.85 25.92 33.30
N VAL A 174 -21.74 24.99 33.60
CA VAL A 174 -22.83 25.17 34.56
C VAL A 174 -22.61 24.29 35.76
N GLU A 175 -23.13 24.70 36.90
CA GLU A 175 -23.12 23.89 38.13
C GLU A 175 -24.39 23.08 38.24
N VAL A 176 -24.25 21.77 38.47
CA VAL A 176 -25.37 20.82 38.66
C VAL A 176 -25.11 20.09 39.95
N LYS A 177 -25.92 20.37 40.99
CA LYS A 177 -25.81 19.80 42.36
C LYS A 177 -24.35 19.76 42.88
N GLY A 178 -23.63 20.88 42.74
CA GLY A 178 -22.25 20.99 43.22
C GLY A 178 -21.17 20.40 42.32
N THR A 179 -21.56 19.82 41.18
CA THR A 179 -20.64 19.29 40.17
C THR A 179 -20.68 20.18 38.91
N LYS A 180 -19.54 20.60 38.41
CA LYS A 180 -19.49 21.37 37.16
C LYS A 180 -19.78 20.49 35.95
N LEU A 181 -20.63 20.94 35.06
CA LEU A 181 -20.91 20.34 33.77
C LEU A 181 -20.52 21.30 32.66
N LEU A 182 -19.66 20.88 31.79
CA LEU A 182 -19.37 21.55 30.51
C LEU A 182 -19.92 20.70 29.37
N ALA A 183 -21.05 21.10 28.80
CA ALA A 183 -21.67 20.43 27.67
C ALA A 183 -21.71 21.37 26.45
N THR A 184 -21.02 21.03 25.37
CA THR A 184 -20.93 21.90 24.20
C THR A 184 -20.69 21.11 22.90
N SER A 185 -20.81 21.79 21.76
CA SER A 185 -20.45 21.23 20.45
C SER A 185 -19.24 21.95 19.86
N VAL A 186 -18.43 21.20 19.11
CA VAL A 186 -17.31 21.69 18.31
C VAL A 186 -17.44 21.11 16.92
N ASP A 187 -17.36 21.96 15.89
CA ASP A 187 -17.58 21.52 14.52
C ASP A 187 -16.30 20.91 13.90
N GLY A 188 -16.48 19.88 13.06
CA GLY A 188 -15.43 19.32 12.23
C GLY A 188 -14.31 18.55 12.97
N VAL A 189 -14.56 18.17 14.23
CA VAL A 189 -13.60 17.41 15.05
C VAL A 189 -13.96 15.93 15.03
N ASP A 190 -13.01 15.07 14.69
CA ASP A 190 -13.18 13.62 14.74
C ASP A 190 -13.14 13.07 16.20
N MET A 191 -13.37 11.77 16.36
CA MET A 191 -13.41 11.15 17.69
C MET A 191 -12.07 11.26 18.45
N ASN A 192 -10.93 11.24 17.77
CA ASN A 192 -9.63 11.39 18.41
C ASN A 192 -9.42 12.84 18.88
N GLY A 193 -9.74 13.80 18.03
CA GLY A 193 -9.72 15.21 18.38
C GLY A 193 -10.67 15.55 19.55
N LEU A 194 -11.88 14.95 19.58
CA LEU A 194 -12.81 15.09 20.71
C LEU A 194 -12.24 14.51 22.01
N ARG A 195 -11.47 13.43 21.93
CA ARG A 195 -10.83 12.83 23.11
C ARG A 195 -9.76 13.74 23.67
N ASP A 196 -8.85 14.22 22.80
CA ASP A 196 -7.76 15.13 23.19
C ASP A 196 -8.33 16.45 23.77
N LEU A 197 -9.38 16.96 23.15
CA LEU A 197 -10.09 18.16 23.60
C LEU A 197 -10.78 17.93 24.95
N GLY A 198 -11.43 16.78 25.11
CA GLY A 198 -12.09 16.39 26.36
C GLY A 198 -11.13 16.27 27.53
N ASP A 199 -9.94 15.71 27.32
CA ASP A 199 -8.91 15.63 28.36
C ASP A 199 -8.41 17.02 28.75
N GLN A 200 -8.12 17.91 27.78
CA GLN A 200 -7.71 19.29 28.04
C GLN A 200 -8.77 20.10 28.79
N LEU A 201 -10.06 19.95 28.41
CA LEU A 201 -11.16 20.62 29.08
C LEU A 201 -11.41 20.10 30.46
N LYS A 202 -11.31 18.80 30.66
CA LYS A 202 -11.41 18.16 31.99
C LYS A 202 -10.35 18.69 32.95
N ASP A 203 -9.10 18.80 32.48
CA ASP A 203 -7.98 19.33 33.29
C ASP A 203 -8.20 20.81 33.67
N LYS A 204 -8.72 21.63 32.72
CA LYS A 204 -9.04 23.05 32.98
C LYS A 204 -10.28 23.23 33.84
N LEU A 205 -11.28 22.36 33.72
CA LEU A 205 -12.51 22.44 34.53
C LEU A 205 -12.25 22.16 36.00
N GLY A 206 -11.21 21.38 36.31
CA GLY A 206 -10.91 20.88 37.65
C GLY A 206 -11.81 19.70 37.97
N GLU A 207 -12.74 19.85 38.94
CA GLU A 207 -13.72 18.82 39.28
C GLU A 207 -15.01 19.00 38.47
N GLY A 208 -15.44 17.96 37.71
CA GLY A 208 -16.67 18.03 36.94
C GLY A 208 -16.78 16.99 35.82
N VAL A 209 -17.71 17.26 34.93
CA VAL A 209 -18.04 16.42 33.75
C VAL A 209 -17.97 17.26 32.50
N VAL A 210 -17.30 16.74 31.48
CA VAL A 210 -17.21 17.33 30.13
C VAL A 210 -18.00 16.47 29.15
N VAL A 211 -18.87 17.07 28.36
CA VAL A 211 -19.61 16.43 27.28
C VAL A 211 -19.37 17.21 25.98
N LEU A 212 -18.74 16.57 25.01
CA LEU A 212 -18.46 17.17 23.71
C LEU A 212 -19.20 16.43 22.61
N LEU A 213 -19.79 17.18 21.71
CA LEU A 213 -20.42 16.68 20.50
C LEU A 213 -19.78 17.34 19.28
N SER A 214 -19.64 16.60 18.17
CA SER A 214 -19.15 17.14 16.91
C SER A 214 -19.95 16.58 15.76
N ALA A 215 -20.25 17.43 14.77
CA ALA A 215 -20.84 17.03 13.52
C ALA A 215 -19.75 17.04 12.43
N GLN A 216 -19.63 15.91 11.71
CA GLN A 216 -18.73 15.77 10.57
C GLN A 216 -19.36 14.83 9.53
N ASP A 217 -19.43 15.26 8.26
CA ASP A 217 -19.95 14.46 7.14
C ASP A 217 -21.33 13.82 7.41
N GLY A 218 -22.22 14.59 8.07
CA GLY A 218 -23.58 14.12 8.42
C GLY A 218 -23.65 13.11 9.56
N LYS A 219 -22.53 12.83 10.22
CA LYS A 219 -22.43 11.98 11.41
C LYS A 219 -22.15 12.82 12.65
N VAL A 220 -22.58 12.33 13.80
CA VAL A 220 -22.29 12.92 15.11
C VAL A 220 -21.33 12.04 15.87
N ASN A 221 -20.26 12.60 16.36
CA ASN A 221 -19.37 12.01 17.35
C ASN A 221 -19.66 12.65 18.69
N MET A 222 -19.66 11.88 19.77
CA MET A 222 -19.84 12.40 21.12
C MET A 222 -18.94 11.68 22.13
N ILE A 223 -18.48 12.44 23.10
CA ILE A 223 -17.70 11.92 24.23
C ILE A 223 -18.19 12.56 25.53
N ALA A 224 -18.18 11.79 26.59
CA ALA A 224 -18.34 12.30 27.96
C ALA A 224 -17.16 11.83 28.81
N MET A 225 -16.65 12.74 29.61
CA MET A 225 -15.55 12.49 30.55
C MET A 225 -15.91 13.05 31.92
N ALA A 226 -15.65 12.28 32.97
CA ALA A 226 -15.86 12.69 34.34
C ALA A 226 -14.56 12.57 35.15
N THR A 227 -14.31 13.54 36.00
CA THR A 227 -13.20 13.48 36.98
C THR A 227 -13.50 12.47 38.07
N ASP A 228 -12.48 12.04 38.79
CA ASP A 228 -12.63 11.07 39.86
C ASP A 228 -13.54 11.59 40.98
N GLY A 229 -13.48 12.90 41.30
CA GLY A 229 -14.37 13.54 42.24
C GLY A 229 -15.82 13.52 41.79
N ALA A 230 -16.09 13.86 40.52
CA ALA A 230 -17.42 13.80 39.95
C ALA A 230 -17.99 12.36 39.92
N VAL A 231 -17.16 11.36 39.64
CA VAL A 231 -17.56 9.94 39.70
C VAL A 231 -17.92 9.54 41.11
N LYS A 232 -17.14 9.97 42.13
CA LYS A 232 -17.46 9.72 43.55
C LYS A 232 -18.75 10.41 43.98
N ALA A 233 -19.09 11.55 43.38
CA ALA A 233 -20.37 12.25 43.60
C ALA A 233 -21.58 11.60 42.89
N GLY A 234 -21.36 10.54 42.10
CA GLY A 234 -22.42 9.78 41.45
C GLY A 234 -22.45 9.94 39.93
N ALA A 235 -21.63 10.81 39.30
CA ALA A 235 -21.59 11.00 37.89
C ALA A 235 -21.07 9.75 37.15
N HIS A 236 -21.72 9.38 36.05
CA HIS A 236 -21.36 8.21 35.24
C HIS A 236 -21.41 8.55 33.74
N ALA A 237 -20.26 8.77 33.17
CA ALA A 237 -20.15 9.17 31.73
C ALA A 237 -20.90 8.21 30.78
N GLY A 238 -20.85 6.90 31.01
CA GLY A 238 -21.57 5.90 30.21
C GLY A 238 -23.09 6.05 30.26
N ASN A 239 -23.65 6.32 31.43
CA ASN A 239 -25.10 6.54 31.58
C ASN A 239 -25.52 7.89 30.99
N LEU A 240 -24.68 8.91 31.12
CA LEU A 240 -24.91 10.23 30.57
C LEU A 240 -24.96 10.15 29.03
N ILE A 241 -23.97 9.49 28.39
CA ILE A 241 -23.97 9.25 26.95
C ILE A 241 -25.23 8.47 26.50
N LYS A 242 -25.64 7.43 27.24
CA LYS A 242 -26.87 6.67 26.93
C LYS A 242 -28.11 7.55 26.96
N GLY A 243 -28.19 8.47 27.92
CA GLY A 243 -29.34 9.38 28.06
C GLY A 243 -29.48 10.36 26.92
N ILE A 244 -28.37 10.80 26.31
CA ILE A 244 -28.40 11.83 25.25
C ILE A 244 -28.21 11.26 23.83
N ALA A 245 -27.68 10.06 23.67
CA ALA A 245 -27.34 9.50 22.36
C ALA A 245 -28.57 9.29 21.44
N ALA A 246 -29.71 8.96 22.00
CA ALA A 246 -30.97 8.77 21.25
C ALA A 246 -31.39 10.05 20.52
N LEU A 247 -31.12 11.24 21.07
CA LEU A 247 -31.48 12.54 20.52
C LEU A 247 -30.73 12.86 19.22
N VAL A 248 -29.54 12.29 19.05
CA VAL A 248 -28.74 12.42 17.83
C VAL A 248 -28.83 11.19 16.92
N GLY A 249 -29.86 10.33 17.14
CA GLY A 249 -30.06 9.13 16.32
C GLY A 249 -28.92 8.11 16.47
N GLY A 250 -28.37 8.00 17.65
CA GLY A 250 -27.23 7.17 17.97
C GLY A 250 -27.40 6.27 19.19
N GLY A 251 -26.34 5.57 19.54
CA GLY A 251 -26.25 4.73 20.72
C GLY A 251 -24.79 4.59 21.14
N GLY A 252 -24.58 4.35 22.41
CA GLY A 252 -23.24 4.19 22.95
C GLY A 252 -23.27 3.94 24.44
N GLY A 253 -22.11 4.03 25.05
CA GLY A 253 -21.92 3.82 26.47
C GLY A 253 -20.44 3.78 26.80
N GLY A 254 -20.11 3.46 28.02
CA GLY A 254 -18.73 3.40 28.46
C GLY A 254 -18.60 3.21 29.96
N ARG A 255 -17.45 3.54 30.46
CA ARG A 255 -17.09 3.48 31.88
C ARG A 255 -17.59 4.72 32.61
N PRO A 256 -17.59 4.72 33.96
CA PRO A 256 -17.98 5.91 34.73
C PRO A 256 -17.16 7.17 34.40
N ASN A 257 -15.86 7.01 34.14
CA ASN A 257 -14.95 8.13 33.92
C ASN A 257 -14.88 8.56 32.42
N MET A 258 -15.26 7.70 31.46
CA MET A 258 -15.22 8.03 30.04
C MET A 258 -16.19 7.15 29.23
N ALA A 259 -16.91 7.78 28.29
CA ALA A 259 -17.81 7.11 27.37
C ALA A 259 -17.84 7.80 26.01
N GLN A 260 -18.14 7.05 24.97
CA GLN A 260 -18.22 7.52 23.59
C GLN A 260 -19.46 6.97 22.89
N ALA A 261 -19.99 7.74 21.94
CA ALA A 261 -21.06 7.30 21.07
C ALA A 261 -20.98 7.99 19.71
N GLY A 262 -21.64 7.39 18.72
CA GLY A 262 -21.89 7.99 17.42
C GLY A 262 -23.38 8.19 17.20
N GLY A 263 -23.74 9.14 16.31
CA GLY A 263 -25.11 9.39 15.88
C GLY A 263 -25.20 9.72 14.39
N LYS A 264 -26.42 9.81 13.88
CA LYS A 264 -26.71 10.09 12.45
C LYS A 264 -27.55 11.35 12.26
N ASN A 265 -27.88 12.07 13.35
CA ASN A 265 -28.73 13.25 13.33
C ASN A 265 -28.03 14.47 13.95
N PRO A 266 -27.25 15.26 13.18
CA PRO A 266 -26.60 16.48 13.67
C PRO A 266 -27.57 17.53 14.22
N ALA A 267 -28.79 17.60 13.70
CA ALA A 267 -29.81 18.55 14.17
C ALA A 267 -30.26 18.29 15.63
N GLY A 268 -29.99 17.10 16.15
CA GLY A 268 -30.27 16.75 17.54
C GLY A 268 -29.22 17.23 18.56
N ILE A 269 -28.07 17.77 18.12
CA ILE A 269 -26.97 18.19 19.00
C ILE A 269 -27.42 19.22 20.05
N PRO A 270 -28.16 20.32 19.72
CA PRO A 270 -28.59 21.28 20.72
C PRO A 270 -29.49 20.66 21.80
N ALA A 271 -30.37 19.75 21.41
CA ALA A 271 -31.26 19.04 22.33
C ALA A 271 -30.44 18.08 23.25
N ALA A 272 -29.44 17.40 22.72
CA ALA A 272 -28.55 16.52 23.48
C ALA A 272 -27.71 17.30 24.52
N ILE A 273 -27.24 18.48 24.17
CA ILE A 273 -26.50 19.38 25.08
C ILE A 273 -27.41 19.85 26.22
N ALA A 274 -28.63 20.29 25.90
CA ALA A 274 -29.59 20.74 26.92
C ALA A 274 -30.03 19.61 27.85
N GLU A 275 -30.18 18.40 27.34
CA GLU A 275 -30.60 17.22 28.13
C GLU A 275 -29.46 16.69 29.03
N ALA A 276 -28.18 16.92 28.65
CA ALA A 276 -27.04 16.46 29.42
C ALA A 276 -27.08 16.93 30.89
N SER A 277 -27.55 18.15 31.14
CA SER A 277 -27.70 18.70 32.51
C SER A 277 -28.71 17.91 33.33
N LYS A 278 -29.89 17.61 32.78
CA LYS A 278 -30.95 16.85 33.47
C LYS A 278 -30.53 15.41 33.72
N VAL A 279 -29.87 14.78 32.74
CA VAL A 279 -29.35 13.40 32.90
C VAL A 279 -28.31 13.36 34.03
N LEU A 280 -27.40 14.34 34.08
CA LEU A 280 -26.40 14.43 35.13
C LEU A 280 -27.07 14.70 36.51
N GLU A 281 -28.04 15.61 36.58
CA GLU A 281 -28.79 15.92 37.80
C GLU A 281 -29.46 14.67 38.39
N GLY A 282 -30.00 13.80 37.55
CA GLY A 282 -30.60 12.53 37.95
C GLY A 282 -29.58 11.47 38.44
N GLN A 283 -28.29 11.64 38.18
CA GLN A 283 -27.23 10.76 38.62
C GLN A 283 -26.61 11.19 39.97
N LEU A 284 -26.57 12.48 40.19
CA LEU A 284 -25.97 13.07 41.40
C LEU A 284 -26.92 12.97 42.58
N ALA A 285 -26.35 12.62 43.74
CA ALA A 285 -27.10 12.46 45.00
C ALA A 285 -27.67 13.79 45.52
#